data_df118f7886ca6b3361026e979e2df545
#
_entry.id   df118f7886ca6b3361026e979e2df545
#
_cell.length_a   1.000
_cell.length_b   1.000
_cell.length_c   1.000
_cell.angle_alpha   90.00
_cell.angle_beta   90.00
_cell.angle_gamma   90.00
#
_symmetry.space_group_name_H-M   'P 1'
#
loop_
_entity.id
_entity.type
_entity.pdbx_description
1 polymer ?
#
loop_
_entity_poly.entity_id
_entity_poly.type
_entity_poly.pdbx_seq_one_letter_code
_entity_poly.pdbx_strand_id
1 'polypeptide(L)'
;GKPKGCQHSIGGYLAYVAGTSKYIQDIHPEDVYWCMADIGWITGHSYIVYGPLAMAASSVIYEGVPVYPDPGRPWRIAERLDVNIFHTAPTTVRMLRKAGPDEPKKYNYHFKHMTTVGEPIEPEVWRWYHKEVGKGEATIVDTYWQTETGGFLCSTMPALQPMKPGSAGPAVPGIHPVIFDEDRNELGAGAGKAGNICIQNPWPGVFQTIWGDRERYVDTYYAKYCKDPKSKDWRD
;
A
#
# COMPACT_ATOMS: atom_id res chain seq x y z
N GLY A 1 -0.65 -11.26 -18.63
CA GLY A 1 0.18 -12.47 -18.49
C GLY A 1 -0.62 -13.66 -17.95
N LYS A 2 -0.01 -14.86 -17.92
CA LYS A 2 -0.65 -16.05 -17.32
C LYS A 2 -0.95 -15.77 -15.85
N PRO A 3 -2.18 -16.00 -15.34
CA PRO A 3 -2.52 -15.86 -13.94
C PRO A 3 -1.60 -16.68 -13.04
N LYS A 4 -1.37 -16.21 -11.81
CA LYS A 4 -0.58 -16.90 -10.79
C LYS A 4 -1.28 -16.85 -9.44
N GLY A 5 -1.27 -17.94 -8.70
CA GLY A 5 -1.71 -18.00 -7.32
C GLY A 5 -0.54 -17.74 -6.38
N CYS A 6 -0.50 -16.60 -5.70
CA CYS A 6 0.53 -16.32 -4.69
C CYS A 6 0.15 -17.03 -3.39
N GLN A 7 0.99 -17.96 -2.94
CA GLN A 7 0.78 -18.67 -1.68
C GLN A 7 1.49 -17.95 -0.54
N HIS A 8 0.73 -17.48 0.44
CA HIS A 8 1.24 -16.89 1.67
C HIS A 8 1.11 -17.83 2.85
N SER A 9 1.95 -17.68 3.87
CA SER A 9 1.74 -18.31 5.16
C SER A 9 0.66 -17.57 5.95
N ILE A 10 -0.19 -18.28 6.68
CA ILE A 10 -1.25 -17.65 7.48
C ILE A 10 -0.65 -16.76 8.58
N GLY A 11 0.21 -17.32 9.42
CA GLY A 11 0.77 -16.62 10.57
C GLY A 11 1.70 -15.48 10.20
N GLY A 12 2.63 -15.69 9.26
CA GLY A 12 3.57 -14.67 8.82
C GLY A 12 2.88 -13.51 8.09
N TYR A 13 1.95 -13.84 7.20
CA TYR A 13 1.15 -12.84 6.49
C TYR A 13 0.36 -11.97 7.47
N LEU A 14 -0.42 -12.58 8.37
CA LEU A 14 -1.23 -11.83 9.34
C LEU A 14 -0.39 -10.98 10.28
N ALA A 15 0.73 -11.51 10.79
CA ALA A 15 1.63 -10.76 11.66
C ALA A 15 2.21 -9.52 10.95
N TYR A 16 2.57 -9.66 9.66
CA TYR A 16 3.10 -8.55 8.87
C TYR A 16 2.03 -7.50 8.56
N VAL A 17 0.85 -7.94 8.11
CA VAL A 17 -0.28 -7.04 7.83
C VAL A 17 -0.71 -6.29 9.08
N ALA A 18 -0.83 -6.97 10.23
CA ALA A 18 -1.14 -6.34 11.50
C ALA A 18 -0.08 -5.30 11.91
N GLY A 19 1.21 -5.65 11.76
CA GLY A 19 2.31 -4.73 12.06
C GLY A 19 2.29 -3.47 11.19
N THR A 20 2.08 -3.62 9.87
CA THR A 20 1.99 -2.48 8.96
C THR A 20 0.73 -1.65 9.17
N SER A 21 -0.40 -2.28 9.51
CA SER A 21 -1.63 -1.56 9.89
C SER A 21 -1.42 -0.72 11.15
N LYS A 22 -0.73 -1.27 12.15
CA LYS A 22 -0.43 -0.57 13.39
C LYS A 22 0.53 0.60 13.23
N TYR A 23 1.67 0.38 12.54
CA TYR A 23 2.77 1.35 12.55
C TYR A 23 2.79 2.29 11.34
N ILE A 24 2.23 1.87 10.21
CA ILE A 24 2.21 2.68 8.99
C ILE A 24 0.88 3.41 8.83
N GLN A 25 -0.24 2.71 9.04
CA GLN A 25 -1.56 3.32 8.97
C GLN A 25 -2.03 3.89 10.32
N ASP A 26 -1.30 3.63 11.41
CA ASP A 26 -1.61 4.08 12.76
C ASP A 26 -3.05 3.76 13.18
N ILE A 27 -3.48 2.52 12.88
CA ILE A 27 -4.83 2.05 13.19
C ILE A 27 -4.92 1.66 14.66
N HIS A 28 -5.92 2.19 15.35
CA HIS A 28 -6.28 1.90 16.73
C HIS A 28 -7.71 1.34 16.84
N PRO A 29 -8.08 0.70 17.96
CA PRO A 29 -9.40 0.08 18.12
C PRO A 29 -10.58 1.05 18.00
N GLU A 30 -10.38 2.32 18.35
CA GLU A 30 -11.40 3.37 18.25
C GLU A 30 -11.57 3.95 16.86
N ASP A 31 -10.70 3.60 15.91
CA ASP A 31 -10.74 4.16 14.55
C ASP A 31 -11.85 3.55 13.71
N VAL A 32 -12.38 4.37 12.82
CA VAL A 32 -13.22 3.97 11.70
C VAL A 32 -12.39 4.08 10.42
N TYR A 33 -11.96 2.94 9.96
CA TYR A 33 -11.10 2.79 8.78
C TYR A 33 -11.92 2.50 7.53
N TRP A 34 -11.61 3.17 6.43
CA TRP A 34 -12.25 2.91 5.15
C TRP A 34 -11.24 2.76 4.01
N CYS A 35 -11.18 1.58 3.44
CA CYS A 35 -10.43 1.31 2.22
C CYS A 35 -11.38 1.20 1.02
N MET A 36 -11.17 2.01 0.00
CA MET A 36 -11.95 1.99 -1.24
C MET A 36 -11.36 1.08 -2.33
N ALA A 37 -10.37 0.25 -2.02
CA ALA A 37 -9.86 -0.73 -2.96
C ALA A 37 -10.89 -1.85 -3.19
N ASP A 38 -10.82 -2.47 -4.38
CA ASP A 38 -11.62 -3.65 -4.69
C ASP A 38 -11.17 -4.83 -3.83
N ILE A 39 -12.14 -5.53 -3.23
CA ILE A 39 -11.89 -6.71 -2.37
C ILE A 39 -11.24 -7.86 -3.15
N GLY A 40 -11.34 -7.91 -4.47
CA GLY A 40 -10.71 -8.90 -5.32
C GLY A 40 -9.18 -8.74 -5.45
N TRP A 41 -8.62 -7.59 -5.04
CA TRP A 41 -7.18 -7.37 -4.97
C TRP A 41 -6.62 -7.75 -3.61
N ILE A 42 -5.31 -8.03 -3.55
CA ILE A 42 -4.63 -8.29 -2.27
C ILE A 42 -4.80 -7.14 -1.27
N THR A 43 -4.94 -5.90 -1.75
CA THR A 43 -5.22 -4.73 -0.90
C THR A 43 -6.52 -4.90 -0.12
N GLY A 44 -7.54 -5.46 -0.76
CA GLY A 44 -8.79 -5.79 -0.07
C GLY A 44 -8.59 -6.82 1.04
N HIS A 45 -7.82 -7.86 0.78
CA HIS A 45 -7.51 -8.89 1.78
C HIS A 45 -6.69 -8.29 2.93
N SER A 46 -5.55 -7.66 2.63
CA SER A 46 -4.64 -7.14 3.66
C SER A 46 -5.24 -5.96 4.44
N TYR A 47 -5.86 -5.00 3.74
CA TYR A 47 -6.21 -3.69 4.30
C TYR A 47 -7.70 -3.31 4.21
N ILE A 48 -8.60 -4.25 3.90
CA ILE A 48 -10.03 -4.12 4.22
C ILE A 48 -10.39 -5.13 5.33
N VAL A 49 -9.90 -6.38 5.20
CA VAL A 49 -10.31 -7.47 6.09
C VAL A 49 -9.28 -7.67 7.22
N TYR A 50 -8.09 -8.18 6.89
CA TYR A 50 -7.20 -8.72 7.93
C TYR A 50 -6.54 -7.64 8.80
N GLY A 51 -6.02 -6.57 8.20
CA GLY A 51 -5.31 -5.51 8.92
C GLY A 51 -6.20 -4.78 9.93
N PRO A 52 -7.26 -4.11 9.48
CA PRO A 52 -8.15 -3.37 10.38
C PRO A 52 -8.77 -4.24 11.47
N LEU A 53 -9.22 -5.46 11.12
CA LEU A 53 -9.82 -6.37 12.09
C LEU A 53 -8.80 -6.90 13.10
N ALA A 54 -7.54 -7.13 12.69
CA ALA A 54 -6.47 -7.48 13.62
C ALA A 54 -6.15 -6.36 14.62
N MET A 55 -6.45 -5.11 14.26
CA MET A 55 -6.33 -3.94 15.13
C MET A 55 -7.60 -3.66 15.96
N ALA A 56 -8.62 -4.51 15.85
CA ALA A 56 -9.93 -4.32 16.46
C ALA A 56 -10.65 -3.02 16.05
N ALA A 57 -10.26 -2.43 14.92
CA ALA A 57 -10.88 -1.23 14.37
C ALA A 57 -12.15 -1.55 13.58
N SER A 58 -13.04 -0.57 13.44
CA SER A 58 -14.18 -0.67 12.55
C SER A 58 -13.73 -0.49 11.09
N SER A 59 -14.08 -1.44 10.22
CA SER A 59 -13.76 -1.36 8.78
C SER A 59 -15.03 -1.14 7.97
N VAL A 60 -15.05 -0.06 7.19
CA VAL A 60 -16.19 0.26 6.32
C VAL A 60 -16.11 -0.58 5.06
N ILE A 61 -17.16 -1.36 4.81
CA ILE A 61 -17.36 -2.09 3.56
C ILE A 61 -18.34 -1.29 2.70
N TYR A 62 -17.98 -1.10 1.46
CA TYR A 62 -18.68 -0.24 0.54
C TYR A 62 -18.95 -0.95 -0.79
N GLU A 63 -20.16 -0.82 -1.29
CA GLU A 63 -20.58 -1.39 -2.56
C GLU A 63 -20.92 -0.30 -3.57
N GLY A 64 -20.34 -0.40 -4.77
CA GLY A 64 -20.66 0.44 -5.91
C GLY A 64 -19.55 1.39 -6.34
N VAL A 65 -19.83 2.16 -7.40
CA VAL A 65 -18.88 3.15 -7.94
C VAL A 65 -18.80 4.37 -7.03
N PRO A 66 -17.59 4.85 -6.68
CA PRO A 66 -17.42 5.95 -5.72
C PRO A 66 -18.21 7.21 -6.02
N VAL A 67 -18.36 7.56 -7.29
CA VAL A 67 -19.04 8.80 -7.73
C VAL A 67 -20.51 8.60 -8.12
N TYR A 68 -21.11 7.46 -7.82
CA TYR A 68 -22.52 7.20 -8.08
C TYR A 68 -23.33 7.21 -6.76
N PRO A 69 -24.53 7.83 -6.70
CA PRO A 69 -25.25 8.54 -7.77
C PRO A 69 -24.70 9.94 -8.07
N ASP A 70 -23.82 10.48 -7.25
CA ASP A 70 -23.22 11.79 -7.39
C ASP A 70 -21.81 11.86 -6.73
N PRO A 71 -20.99 12.89 -7.04
CA PRO A 71 -19.62 13.03 -6.52
C PRO A 71 -19.51 13.22 -5.00
N GLY A 72 -20.60 13.57 -4.34
CA GLY A 72 -20.64 13.77 -2.89
C GLY A 72 -20.77 12.49 -2.09
N ARG A 73 -21.07 11.34 -2.74
CA ARG A 73 -21.32 10.09 -2.04
C ARG A 73 -20.20 9.66 -1.08
N PRO A 74 -18.92 9.66 -1.47
CA PRO A 74 -17.84 9.25 -0.56
C PRO A 74 -17.78 10.11 0.69
N TRP A 75 -17.95 11.39 0.52
CA TRP A 75 -17.83 12.37 1.61
C TRP A 75 -19.01 12.28 2.59
N ARG A 76 -20.22 12.02 2.07
CA ARG A 76 -21.39 11.72 2.94
C ARG A 76 -21.19 10.44 3.74
N ILE A 77 -20.58 9.42 3.16
CA ILE A 77 -20.26 8.17 3.88
C ILE A 77 -19.23 8.47 4.96
N ALA A 78 -18.15 9.18 4.62
CA ALA A 78 -17.11 9.55 5.57
C ALA A 78 -17.67 10.35 6.75
N GLU A 79 -18.49 11.37 6.48
CA GLU A 79 -19.16 12.17 7.51
C GLU A 79 -20.12 11.34 8.37
N ARG A 80 -21.01 10.57 7.75
CA ARG A 80 -22.02 9.77 8.46
C ARG A 80 -21.45 8.70 9.36
N LEU A 81 -20.34 8.10 8.97
CA LEU A 81 -19.70 7.00 9.69
C LEU A 81 -18.51 7.45 10.54
N ASP A 82 -18.23 8.76 10.56
CA ASP A 82 -17.08 9.33 11.26
C ASP A 82 -15.75 8.66 10.90
N VAL A 83 -15.55 8.46 9.58
CA VAL A 83 -14.32 7.84 9.06
C VAL A 83 -13.14 8.74 9.35
N ASN A 84 -12.12 8.22 10.03
CA ASN A 84 -10.91 8.97 10.36
C ASN A 84 -9.63 8.44 9.72
N ILE A 85 -9.67 7.25 9.09
CA ILE A 85 -8.56 6.75 8.25
C ILE A 85 -9.12 6.36 6.88
N PHE A 86 -8.57 6.97 5.83
CA PHE A 86 -9.04 6.77 4.46
C PHE A 86 -7.93 6.20 3.57
N HIS A 87 -8.16 5.01 3.00
CA HIS A 87 -7.21 4.29 2.15
C HIS A 87 -7.77 4.14 0.73
N THR A 88 -7.01 4.55 -0.29
CA THR A 88 -7.46 4.43 -1.68
C THR A 88 -6.29 4.41 -2.67
N ALA A 89 -6.60 4.24 -3.96
CA ALA A 89 -5.61 4.31 -5.04
C ALA A 89 -5.55 5.73 -5.67
N PRO A 90 -4.40 6.18 -6.17
CA PRO A 90 -4.27 7.44 -6.90
C PRO A 90 -5.24 7.57 -8.08
N THR A 91 -5.53 6.48 -8.77
CA THR A 91 -6.58 6.45 -9.81
C THR A 91 -7.95 6.87 -9.28
N THR A 92 -8.33 6.41 -8.09
CA THR A 92 -9.58 6.83 -7.42
C THR A 92 -9.51 8.30 -7.03
N VAL A 93 -8.38 8.78 -6.50
CA VAL A 93 -8.18 10.19 -6.16
C VAL A 93 -8.34 11.10 -7.39
N ARG A 94 -7.76 10.71 -8.54
CA ARG A 94 -7.94 11.44 -9.81
C ARG A 94 -9.39 11.46 -10.27
N MET A 95 -10.10 10.32 -10.14
CA MET A 95 -11.51 10.22 -10.48
C MET A 95 -12.38 11.13 -9.61
N LEU A 96 -12.17 11.14 -8.30
CA LEU A 96 -12.88 12.01 -7.35
C LEU A 96 -12.62 13.49 -7.64
N ARG A 97 -11.36 13.87 -7.88
CA ARG A 97 -10.99 15.24 -8.28
C ARG A 97 -11.68 15.67 -9.57
N LYS A 98 -11.70 14.78 -10.58
CA LYS A 98 -12.35 15.08 -11.87
C LYS A 98 -13.87 15.21 -11.75
N ALA A 99 -14.49 14.40 -10.91
CA ALA A 99 -15.94 14.39 -10.71
C ALA A 99 -16.45 15.61 -9.93
N GLY A 100 -15.66 16.12 -8.97
CA GLY A 100 -16.04 17.30 -8.19
C GLY A 100 -14.90 17.78 -7.30
N PRO A 101 -14.02 18.67 -7.80
CA PRO A 101 -12.84 19.09 -7.05
C PRO A 101 -13.17 19.83 -5.74
N ASP A 102 -14.35 20.43 -5.65
CA ASP A 102 -14.82 21.16 -4.47
C ASP A 102 -15.81 20.37 -3.60
N GLU A 103 -16.19 19.15 -4.02
CA GLU A 103 -17.11 18.32 -3.25
C GLU A 103 -16.67 18.04 -1.81
N PRO A 104 -15.37 17.74 -1.54
CA PRO A 104 -14.91 17.49 -0.17
C PRO A 104 -15.21 18.62 0.82
N LYS A 105 -15.27 19.87 0.33
CA LYS A 105 -15.53 21.06 1.18
C LYS A 105 -16.92 21.13 1.76
N LYS A 106 -17.89 20.44 1.16
CA LYS A 106 -19.31 20.51 1.52
C LYS A 106 -19.67 19.67 2.72
N TYR A 107 -18.75 18.81 3.20
CA TYR A 107 -19.00 17.81 4.23
C TYR A 107 -18.06 17.97 5.41
N ASN A 108 -18.59 17.66 6.62
CA ASN A 108 -17.87 17.78 7.88
C ASN A 108 -17.37 16.42 8.34
N TYR A 109 -16.29 15.93 7.72
CA TYR A 109 -15.52 14.77 8.15
C TYR A 109 -14.09 15.20 8.50
N HIS A 110 -13.37 14.36 9.25
CA HIS A 110 -11.99 14.62 9.61
C HIS A 110 -11.15 13.35 9.48
N PHE A 111 -10.23 13.33 8.51
CA PHE A 111 -9.26 12.25 8.40
C PHE A 111 -7.99 12.60 9.18
N LYS A 112 -7.55 11.73 10.09
CA LYS A 112 -6.23 11.83 10.70
C LYS A 112 -5.15 11.34 9.73
N HIS A 113 -5.41 10.24 9.01
CA HIS A 113 -4.53 9.66 8.01
C HIS A 113 -5.27 9.35 6.71
N MET A 114 -4.57 9.56 5.60
CA MET A 114 -4.99 9.17 4.27
C MET A 114 -3.86 8.38 3.62
N THR A 115 -4.13 7.15 3.18
CA THR A 115 -3.11 6.30 2.56
C THR A 115 -3.39 6.09 1.08
N THR A 116 -2.32 5.99 0.28
CA THR A 116 -2.41 5.69 -1.16
C THR A 116 -1.65 4.41 -1.50
N VAL A 117 -2.13 3.68 -2.51
CA VAL A 117 -1.64 2.35 -2.86
C VAL A 117 -1.79 2.05 -4.34
N GLY A 118 -0.88 1.22 -4.86
CA GLY A 118 -1.01 0.55 -6.15
C GLY A 118 -0.29 1.23 -7.30
N GLU A 119 -0.05 2.51 -7.22
CA GLU A 119 0.71 3.30 -8.20
C GLU A 119 1.29 4.56 -7.53
N PRO A 120 2.35 5.17 -8.08
CA PRO A 120 2.80 6.48 -7.61
C PRO A 120 1.70 7.54 -7.78
N ILE A 121 1.54 8.40 -6.79
CA ILE A 121 0.63 9.55 -6.88
C ILE A 121 1.38 10.77 -7.41
N GLU A 122 0.85 11.40 -8.46
CA GLU A 122 1.46 12.62 -9.01
C GLU A 122 1.44 13.75 -7.98
N PRO A 123 2.52 14.54 -7.88
CA PRO A 123 2.63 15.61 -6.87
C PRO A 123 1.48 16.60 -6.87
N GLU A 124 0.89 16.89 -8.03
CA GLU A 124 -0.27 17.80 -8.15
C GLU A 124 -1.55 17.17 -7.58
N VAL A 125 -1.77 15.88 -7.85
CA VAL A 125 -2.91 15.12 -7.31
C VAL A 125 -2.75 14.97 -5.80
N TRP A 126 -1.54 14.67 -5.33
CA TRP A 126 -1.20 14.61 -3.92
C TRP A 126 -1.52 15.92 -3.18
N ARG A 127 -1.14 17.08 -3.75
CA ARG A 127 -1.42 18.39 -3.13
C ARG A 127 -2.91 18.68 -3.03
N TRP A 128 -3.68 18.32 -4.07
CA TRP A 128 -5.14 18.42 -4.02
C TRP A 128 -5.71 17.50 -2.95
N TYR A 129 -5.25 16.25 -2.90
CA TYR A 129 -5.69 15.26 -1.93
C TYR A 129 -5.43 15.73 -0.49
N HIS A 130 -4.23 16.23 -0.22
CA HIS A 130 -3.89 16.78 1.09
C HIS A 130 -4.75 18.00 1.44
N LYS A 131 -4.82 18.98 0.54
CA LYS A 131 -5.47 20.27 0.80
C LYS A 131 -6.99 20.15 0.90
N GLU A 132 -7.62 19.49 -0.07
CA GLU A 132 -9.08 19.53 -0.21
C GLU A 132 -9.75 18.35 0.49
N VAL A 133 -9.18 17.14 0.38
CA VAL A 133 -9.74 15.94 1.04
C VAL A 133 -9.26 15.86 2.49
N GLY A 134 -7.99 16.04 2.72
CA GLY A 134 -7.38 16.02 4.06
C GLY A 134 -7.50 17.31 4.85
N LYS A 135 -8.21 18.32 4.33
CA LYS A 135 -8.40 19.64 4.96
C LYS A 135 -7.07 20.36 5.29
N GLY A 136 -5.95 19.95 4.70
CA GLY A 136 -4.61 20.44 5.00
C GLY A 136 -4.01 19.91 6.31
N GLU A 137 -4.69 19.03 7.02
CA GLU A 137 -4.32 18.53 8.34
C GLU A 137 -3.95 17.04 8.31
N ALA A 138 -4.64 16.23 7.50
CA ALA A 138 -4.41 14.79 7.45
C ALA A 138 -3.01 14.42 6.94
N THR A 139 -2.37 13.46 7.59
CA THR A 139 -1.11 12.90 7.10
C THR A 139 -1.39 12.02 5.88
N ILE A 140 -0.65 12.25 4.77
CA ILE A 140 -0.68 11.34 3.62
C ILE A 140 0.43 10.32 3.75
N VAL A 141 0.04 9.05 3.74
CA VAL A 141 0.92 7.89 3.79
C VAL A 141 0.86 7.20 2.42
N ASP A 142 1.80 7.54 1.55
CA ASP A 142 1.94 6.83 0.27
C ASP A 142 2.68 5.51 0.51
N THR A 143 2.28 4.44 -0.20
CA THR A 143 2.79 3.10 0.07
C THR A 143 3.23 2.38 -1.20
N TYR A 144 4.35 1.67 -1.14
CA TYR A 144 4.81 0.77 -2.17
C TYR A 144 4.84 -0.67 -1.67
N TRP A 145 4.18 -1.57 -2.39
CA TRP A 145 4.16 -3.01 -2.15
C TRP A 145 3.51 -3.77 -3.31
N GLN A 146 3.49 -5.08 -3.21
CA GLN A 146 2.95 -5.99 -4.23
C GLN A 146 2.16 -7.12 -3.59
N THR A 147 1.41 -7.89 -4.38
CA THR A 147 0.73 -9.12 -3.92
C THR A 147 1.72 -10.07 -3.26
N GLU A 148 2.90 -10.20 -3.86
CA GLU A 148 3.99 -11.08 -3.42
C GLU A 148 4.56 -10.69 -2.06
N THR A 149 4.43 -9.44 -1.67
CA THR A 149 5.05 -8.92 -0.44
C THR A 149 4.15 -9.01 0.79
N GLY A 150 2.86 -9.28 0.59
CA GLY A 150 1.85 -9.44 1.64
C GLY A 150 1.44 -8.15 2.35
N GLY A 151 2.26 -7.13 2.31
CA GLY A 151 2.06 -5.82 2.93
C GLY A 151 3.11 -4.81 2.48
N PHE A 152 3.10 -3.61 3.07
CA PHE A 152 3.93 -2.48 2.67
C PHE A 152 5.44 -2.77 2.79
N LEU A 153 6.20 -2.40 1.77
CA LEU A 153 7.67 -2.47 1.75
C LEU A 153 8.31 -1.10 2.00
N CYS A 154 7.74 -0.07 1.38
CA CYS A 154 8.17 1.32 1.58
C CYS A 154 6.96 2.18 1.92
N SER A 155 7.13 3.05 2.90
CA SER A 155 6.11 4.02 3.29
C SER A 155 6.72 5.08 4.21
N THR A 156 6.14 6.28 4.17
CA THR A 156 6.37 7.28 5.22
C THR A 156 5.65 6.84 6.49
N MET A 157 6.36 6.81 7.61
CA MET A 157 5.74 6.55 8.92
C MET A 157 5.21 7.85 9.50
N PRO A 158 3.91 7.92 9.86
CA PRO A 158 3.30 9.11 10.47
C PRO A 158 4.09 9.60 11.68
N ALA A 159 4.21 10.91 11.81
CA ALA A 159 4.93 11.62 12.88
C ALA A 159 6.46 11.38 12.96
N LEU A 160 7.01 10.40 12.24
CA LEU A 160 8.45 10.11 12.27
C LEU A 160 9.21 10.70 11.07
N GLN A 161 8.53 10.90 9.96
CA GLN A 161 9.16 11.30 8.70
C GLN A 161 8.31 12.33 7.98
N PRO A 162 8.94 13.27 7.25
CA PRO A 162 8.21 14.25 6.46
C PRO A 162 7.50 13.59 5.27
N MET A 163 6.29 14.02 5.01
CA MET A 163 5.57 13.67 3.77
C MET A 163 6.27 14.26 2.55
N LYS A 164 6.34 13.50 1.46
CA LYS A 164 6.91 13.95 0.20
C LYS A 164 5.99 13.59 -0.96
N PRO A 165 5.40 14.57 -1.67
CA PRO A 165 4.55 14.30 -2.83
C PRO A 165 5.27 13.43 -3.88
N GLY A 166 4.62 12.34 -4.31
CA GLY A 166 5.15 11.43 -5.32
C GLY A 166 6.23 10.46 -4.82
N SER A 167 6.35 10.27 -3.51
CA SER A 167 7.29 9.31 -2.93
C SER A 167 6.62 8.45 -1.86
N ALA A 168 6.74 7.14 -1.98
CA ALA A 168 6.29 6.22 -0.94
C ALA A 168 7.13 6.31 0.35
N GLY A 169 8.26 6.98 0.32
CA GLY A 169 9.13 7.09 1.49
C GLY A 169 10.18 5.98 1.60
N PRO A 170 10.81 5.83 2.77
CA PRO A 170 11.84 4.83 3.01
C PRO A 170 11.25 3.42 3.18
N ALA A 171 12.15 2.44 3.27
CA ALA A 171 11.75 1.08 3.63
C ALA A 171 11.13 1.03 5.02
N VAL A 172 10.09 0.22 5.19
CA VAL A 172 9.53 -0.06 6.51
C VAL A 172 10.51 -0.86 7.35
N PRO A 173 10.45 -0.78 8.70
CA PRO A 173 11.36 -1.52 9.57
C PRO A 173 11.41 -3.01 9.25
N GLY A 174 12.62 -3.56 9.12
CA GLY A 174 12.87 -4.96 8.79
C GLY A 174 12.92 -5.27 7.29
N ILE A 175 12.73 -4.30 6.42
CA ILE A 175 12.88 -4.45 4.97
C ILE A 175 14.17 -3.76 4.52
N HIS A 176 15.01 -4.49 3.78
CA HIS A 176 16.29 -4.00 3.25
C HIS A 176 16.27 -4.00 1.71
N PRO A 177 15.73 -2.95 1.08
CA PRO A 177 15.73 -2.83 -0.38
C PRO A 177 17.11 -2.41 -0.87
N VAL A 178 17.51 -3.00 -1.99
CA VAL A 178 18.67 -2.61 -2.78
C VAL A 178 18.25 -2.45 -4.23
N ILE A 179 19.01 -1.68 -4.99
CA ILE A 179 18.75 -1.49 -6.41
C ILE A 179 19.94 -2.10 -7.18
N PHE A 180 19.65 -3.02 -8.08
CA PHE A 180 20.62 -3.61 -9.00
C PHE A 180 20.38 -3.14 -10.43
N ASP A 181 21.48 -2.83 -11.15
CA ASP A 181 21.41 -2.64 -12.60
C ASP A 181 21.26 -3.98 -13.33
N GLU A 182 21.23 -3.94 -14.67
CA GLU A 182 21.11 -5.13 -15.50
C GLU A 182 22.35 -6.04 -15.44
N ASP A 183 23.52 -5.47 -15.07
CA ASP A 183 24.79 -6.18 -14.93
C ASP A 183 25.00 -6.73 -13.50
N ARG A 184 23.99 -6.67 -12.66
CA ARG A 184 23.99 -7.10 -11.24
C ARG A 184 24.91 -6.28 -10.32
N ASN A 185 25.22 -5.02 -10.69
CA ASN A 185 25.90 -4.12 -9.80
C ASN A 185 24.90 -3.40 -8.89
N GLU A 186 25.20 -3.34 -7.61
CA GLU A 186 24.37 -2.56 -6.68
C GLU A 186 24.57 -1.07 -6.94
N LEU A 187 23.46 -0.36 -7.11
CA LEU A 187 23.41 1.08 -7.32
C LEU A 187 23.23 1.78 -5.97
N GLY A 188 24.23 2.53 -5.56
CA GLY A 188 24.17 3.37 -4.36
C GLY A 188 23.19 4.54 -4.51
N ALA A 189 22.80 5.12 -3.37
CA ALA A 189 21.98 6.32 -3.34
C ALA A 189 22.66 7.45 -4.14
N GLY A 190 21.86 8.12 -4.99
CA GLY A 190 22.36 9.21 -5.83
C GLY A 190 23.07 8.79 -7.11
N ALA A 191 23.08 7.51 -7.46
CA ALA A 191 23.69 7.02 -8.71
C ALA A 191 23.07 7.62 -9.99
N GLY A 192 21.87 8.20 -9.91
CA GLY A 192 21.19 8.81 -11.06
C GLY A 192 20.79 7.80 -12.15
N LYS A 193 20.82 6.52 -11.84
CA LYS A 193 20.47 5.41 -12.73
C LYS A 193 19.24 4.67 -12.22
N ALA A 194 18.45 4.14 -13.13
CA ALA A 194 17.35 3.24 -12.82
C ALA A 194 17.87 1.80 -12.69
N GLY A 195 17.21 1.00 -11.84
CA GLY A 195 17.51 -0.41 -11.66
C GLY A 195 16.30 -1.18 -11.11
N ASN A 196 16.50 -2.45 -10.83
CA ASN A 196 15.48 -3.32 -10.24
C ASN A 196 15.58 -3.27 -8.72
N ILE A 197 14.44 -3.09 -8.06
CA ILE A 197 14.36 -3.16 -6.60
C ILE A 197 14.41 -4.63 -6.18
N CYS A 198 15.37 -4.98 -5.36
CA CYS A 198 15.51 -6.29 -4.74
C CYS A 198 15.45 -6.15 -3.23
N ILE A 199 14.93 -7.14 -2.53
CA ILE A 199 14.90 -7.17 -1.06
C ILE A 199 15.88 -8.22 -0.58
N GLN A 200 16.89 -7.80 0.20
CA GLN A 200 18.01 -8.66 0.61
C GLN A 200 17.65 -9.69 1.68
N ASN A 201 16.59 -9.46 2.45
CA ASN A 201 16.22 -10.32 3.57
C ASN A 201 14.79 -10.82 3.45
N PRO A 202 14.48 -12.03 3.94
CA PRO A 202 13.11 -12.47 4.08
C PRO A 202 12.38 -11.67 5.17
N TRP A 203 11.03 -11.58 5.04
CA TRP A 203 10.16 -11.01 6.06
C TRP A 203 8.90 -11.86 6.20
N PRO A 204 8.16 -11.75 7.32
CA PRO A 204 7.02 -12.64 7.58
C PRO A 204 5.92 -12.62 6.52
N GLY A 205 5.71 -11.48 5.85
CA GLY A 205 4.65 -11.28 4.85
C GLY A 205 5.00 -11.78 3.45
N VAL A 206 6.27 -12.12 3.17
CA VAL A 206 6.66 -12.56 1.83
C VAL A 206 5.95 -13.86 1.44
N PHE A 207 5.50 -13.93 0.19
CA PHE A 207 4.87 -15.15 -0.30
C PHE A 207 5.87 -16.32 -0.42
N GLN A 208 5.38 -17.54 -0.26
CA GLN A 208 6.22 -18.72 -0.17
C GLN A 208 6.52 -19.36 -1.53
N THR A 209 5.58 -19.22 -2.46
CA THR A 209 5.68 -19.80 -3.81
C THR A 209 4.53 -19.35 -4.70
N ILE A 210 4.60 -19.68 -5.97
CA ILE A 210 3.44 -19.71 -6.87
C ILE A 210 2.79 -21.08 -6.74
N TRP A 211 1.50 -21.12 -6.44
CA TRP A 211 0.73 -22.34 -6.29
C TRP A 211 0.82 -23.22 -7.53
N GLY A 212 1.30 -24.45 -7.36
CA GLY A 212 1.47 -25.43 -8.44
C GLY A 212 2.58 -25.11 -9.46
N ASP A 213 3.41 -24.06 -9.26
CA ASP A 213 4.41 -23.65 -10.24
C ASP A 213 5.66 -23.05 -9.55
N ARG A 214 6.38 -23.92 -8.80
CA ARG A 214 7.58 -23.53 -8.08
C ARG A 214 8.72 -23.11 -9.02
N GLU A 215 8.84 -23.71 -10.18
CA GLU A 215 9.87 -23.37 -11.16
C GLU A 215 9.70 -21.90 -11.60
N ARG A 216 8.50 -21.52 -12.00
CA ARG A 216 8.18 -20.12 -12.34
C ARG A 216 8.43 -19.16 -11.18
N TYR A 217 8.20 -19.59 -9.93
CA TYR A 217 8.51 -18.79 -8.75
C TYR A 217 10.00 -18.47 -8.67
N VAL A 218 10.87 -19.48 -8.78
CA VAL A 218 12.32 -19.31 -8.75
C VAL A 218 12.80 -18.47 -9.92
N ASP A 219 12.37 -18.80 -11.13
CA ASP A 219 12.79 -18.10 -12.36
C ASP A 219 12.40 -16.63 -12.38
N THR A 220 11.19 -16.31 -11.87
CA THR A 220 10.69 -14.94 -11.92
C THR A 220 11.31 -14.04 -10.85
N TYR A 221 11.53 -14.57 -9.64
CA TYR A 221 11.85 -13.72 -8.49
C TYR A 221 13.29 -13.86 -8.00
N TYR A 222 14.01 -14.91 -8.38
CA TYR A 222 15.37 -15.16 -7.88
C TYR A 222 16.41 -15.32 -8.98
N ALA A 223 16.10 -15.98 -10.10
CA ALA A 223 17.08 -16.39 -11.10
C ALA A 223 17.95 -15.25 -11.63
N LYS A 224 17.42 -14.03 -11.70
CA LYS A 224 18.14 -12.87 -12.25
C LYS A 224 19.30 -12.42 -11.34
N TYR A 225 19.12 -12.48 -10.02
CA TYR A 225 20.06 -11.87 -9.06
C TYR A 225 20.68 -12.86 -8.07
N CYS A 226 20.16 -14.08 -7.95
CA CYS A 226 20.82 -15.13 -7.18
C CYS A 226 22.10 -15.60 -7.83
N LYS A 227 23.13 -15.93 -7.05
CA LYS A 227 24.38 -16.52 -7.52
C LYS A 227 24.14 -17.88 -8.16
N ASP A 228 23.32 -18.72 -7.53
CA ASP A 228 22.88 -20.01 -8.06
C ASP A 228 21.37 -20.21 -7.87
N PRO A 229 20.55 -19.89 -8.89
CA PRO A 229 19.10 -20.07 -8.83
C PRO A 229 18.63 -21.51 -8.61
N LYS A 230 19.52 -22.49 -8.89
CA LYS A 230 19.26 -23.93 -8.71
C LYS A 230 19.64 -24.41 -7.32
N SER A 231 20.41 -23.63 -6.58
CA SER A 231 20.72 -23.92 -5.18
C SER A 231 19.44 -24.01 -4.37
N LYS A 232 19.39 -24.97 -3.42
CA LYS A 232 18.35 -24.99 -2.41
C LYS A 232 18.52 -23.86 -1.39
N ASP A 233 19.68 -23.25 -1.36
CA ASP A 233 20.00 -22.12 -0.51
C ASP A 233 20.03 -20.82 -1.35
N TRP A 234 18.86 -20.25 -1.55
CA TRP A 234 18.64 -19.00 -2.26
C TRP A 234 19.05 -17.74 -1.48
N ARG A 235 19.71 -17.92 -0.35
CA ARG A 235 20.26 -16.84 0.48
C ARG A 235 21.66 -16.39 0.01
N ASP A 236 22.27 -17.11 -0.93
CA ASP A 236 23.60 -16.80 -1.47
C ASP A 236 23.55 -15.89 -2.70
#